data_e4d97e64970f96c3d8ef97f832aca91b
#
_entry.id   e4d97e64970f96c3d8ef97f832aca91b
#
_cell.length_a   1.000
_cell.length_b   1.000
_cell.length_c   1.000
_cell.angle_alpha   90.00
_cell.angle_beta   90.00
_cell.angle_gamma   90.00
#
_symmetry.space_group_name_H-M   'P 1'
#
loop_
_entity.id
_entity.type
_entity.pdbx_description
1 polymer ?
#
loop_
_entity_poly.entity_id
_entity_poly.type
_entity_poly.pdbx_seq_one_letter_code
_entity_poly.pdbx_strand_id
1 'polypeptide(L)'
;MRVLITGVTGFVGSHLAEHCLELGHEVAGTFRWRSRDENLSVVKGKVALHDADLRDPVGVRTVIQAFQPERIFHLAAQSYVHASWASPAETLSTNIISQVNLLEAVREAGLTECRIQVAGSSEEYGMVFPDETPIKETNPLRPLSPYAVSKVAQDLMGYQYHESYGMFIVRTRSFNHEGPRRGEVFVTSNFAKQIAEIEKGLKEPVIHVGNLEAFRDYTDVRDIIRAYILSLEKCESGEVYNIGSGNAWQIGDMLSTLLDYSNVSVEVRQDPARMRPSDVPRLECDASKFKKATGWEPEIPFETTLKDTLDYWRERV
;
A
#
# COMPACT_ATOMS: atom_id res chain seq x y z
N MET A 1 9.26 -11.91 18.13
CA MET A 1 8.63 -10.62 18.47
C MET A 1 7.14 -10.70 18.16
N ARG A 2 6.32 -9.96 18.90
CA ARG A 2 4.89 -9.80 18.65
C ARG A 2 4.66 -8.67 17.63
N VAL A 3 4.15 -9.03 16.46
CA VAL A 3 3.94 -8.11 15.34
C VAL A 3 2.44 -7.96 15.08
N LEU A 4 1.92 -6.75 15.18
CA LEU A 4 0.54 -6.42 14.83
C LEU A 4 0.49 -5.77 13.43
N ILE A 5 -0.35 -6.32 12.56
CA ILE A 5 -0.58 -5.78 11.21
C ILE A 5 -2.04 -5.32 11.13
N THR A 6 -2.26 -4.01 11.02
CA THR A 6 -3.62 -3.53 10.78
C THR A 6 -3.97 -3.69 9.30
N GLY A 7 -5.19 -4.15 9.00
CA GLY A 7 -5.58 -4.44 7.63
C GLY A 7 -4.89 -5.69 7.05
N VAL A 8 -4.67 -6.70 7.88
CA VAL A 8 -3.94 -7.93 7.54
C VAL A 8 -4.56 -8.71 6.37
N THR A 9 -5.87 -8.60 6.14
CA THR A 9 -6.57 -9.27 5.02
C THR A 9 -6.35 -8.57 3.67
N GLY A 10 -5.74 -7.37 3.70
CA GLY A 10 -5.44 -6.60 2.49
C GLY A 10 -4.27 -7.18 1.68
N PHE A 11 -4.00 -6.53 0.55
CA PHE A 11 -2.91 -6.90 -0.36
C PHE A 11 -1.55 -6.94 0.36
N VAL A 12 -1.04 -5.81 0.81
CA VAL A 12 0.27 -5.74 1.49
C VAL A 12 0.25 -6.47 2.83
N GLY A 13 -0.86 -6.34 3.59
CA GLY A 13 -0.99 -6.97 4.92
C GLY A 13 -0.85 -8.48 4.88
N SER A 14 -1.41 -9.13 3.86
CA SER A 14 -1.34 -10.59 3.71
C SER A 14 0.07 -11.10 3.37
N HIS A 15 0.79 -10.40 2.48
CA HIS A 15 2.19 -10.71 2.17
C HIS A 15 3.11 -10.46 3.37
N LEU A 16 2.88 -9.35 4.08
CA LEU A 16 3.67 -9.03 5.27
C LEU A 16 3.45 -10.04 6.39
N ALA A 17 2.21 -10.52 6.57
CA ALA A 17 1.92 -11.56 7.56
C ALA A 17 2.67 -12.87 7.26
N GLU A 18 2.70 -13.30 6.00
CA GLU A 18 3.49 -14.47 5.58
C GLU A 18 4.97 -14.29 5.91
N HIS A 19 5.53 -13.18 5.48
CA HIS A 19 6.96 -12.92 5.69
C HIS A 19 7.33 -12.79 7.18
N CYS A 20 6.49 -12.15 7.99
CA CYS A 20 6.71 -12.09 9.44
C CYS A 20 6.67 -13.49 10.10
N LEU A 21 5.78 -14.37 9.64
CA LEU A 21 5.73 -15.76 10.11
C LEU A 21 6.98 -16.56 9.69
N GLU A 22 7.48 -16.36 8.46
CA GLU A 22 8.73 -16.98 7.98
C GLU A 22 9.94 -16.55 8.82
N LEU A 23 9.95 -15.29 9.29
CA LEU A 23 10.96 -14.75 10.22
C LEU A 23 10.77 -15.25 11.66
N GLY A 24 9.79 -16.11 11.94
CA GLY A 24 9.53 -16.67 13.26
C GLY A 24 8.88 -15.70 14.24
N HIS A 25 8.14 -14.70 13.75
CA HIS A 25 7.41 -13.77 14.60
C HIS A 25 6.03 -14.32 14.99
N GLU A 26 5.54 -13.91 16.16
CA GLU A 26 4.14 -14.08 16.53
C GLU A 26 3.34 -12.95 15.87
N VAL A 27 2.39 -13.30 15.01
CA VAL A 27 1.66 -12.35 14.17
C VAL A 27 0.20 -12.28 14.58
N ALA A 28 -0.26 -11.06 14.85
CA ALA A 28 -1.67 -10.73 14.95
C ALA A 28 -2.07 -9.73 13.85
N GLY A 29 -3.34 -9.76 13.49
CA GLY A 29 -3.85 -8.82 12.50
C GLY A 29 -5.27 -8.35 12.80
N THR A 30 -5.55 -7.07 12.50
CA THR A 30 -6.91 -6.56 12.55
C THR A 30 -7.57 -6.63 11.18
N PHE A 31 -8.86 -6.94 11.20
CA PHE A 31 -9.73 -6.91 10.03
C PHE A 31 -11.12 -6.37 10.45
N ARG A 32 -11.91 -5.91 9.51
CA ARG A 32 -13.30 -5.51 9.77
C ARG A 32 -14.22 -6.68 9.50
N TRP A 33 -15.26 -6.81 10.27
CA TRP A 33 -16.34 -7.77 10.01
C TRP A 33 -16.78 -7.72 8.53
N ARG A 34 -16.93 -8.87 7.90
CA ARG A 34 -17.18 -9.06 6.46
C ARG A 34 -16.03 -8.66 5.52
N SER A 35 -14.82 -8.38 6.03
CA SER A 35 -13.66 -8.32 5.14
C SER A 35 -13.43 -9.68 4.48
N ARG A 36 -13.08 -9.65 3.20
CA ARG A 36 -12.64 -10.86 2.51
C ARG A 36 -11.32 -11.32 3.11
N ASP A 37 -11.14 -12.63 3.28
CA ASP A 37 -9.96 -13.24 3.89
C ASP A 37 -9.20 -14.19 2.94
N GLU A 38 -9.60 -14.23 1.66
CA GLU A 38 -8.98 -15.12 0.66
C GLU A 38 -7.46 -14.93 0.57
N ASN A 39 -6.97 -13.70 0.78
CA ASN A 39 -5.56 -13.40 0.78
C ASN A 39 -4.78 -14.05 1.93
N LEU A 40 -5.46 -14.47 3.00
CA LEU A 40 -4.85 -15.15 4.16
C LEU A 40 -4.86 -16.68 4.04
N SER A 41 -5.32 -17.24 2.93
CA SER A 41 -5.47 -18.70 2.76
C SER A 41 -4.21 -19.48 3.10
N VAL A 42 -3.03 -18.96 2.76
CA VAL A 42 -1.72 -19.60 3.01
C VAL A 42 -1.32 -19.58 4.49
N VAL A 43 -1.76 -18.57 5.24
CA VAL A 43 -1.43 -18.38 6.67
C VAL A 43 -2.61 -18.64 7.60
N LYS A 44 -3.65 -19.27 7.08
CA LYS A 44 -4.86 -19.57 7.85
C LYS A 44 -4.53 -20.36 9.11
N GLY A 45 -5.00 -19.88 10.27
CA GLY A 45 -4.74 -20.50 11.58
C GLY A 45 -3.36 -20.21 12.18
N LYS A 46 -2.47 -19.49 11.46
CA LYS A 46 -1.15 -19.09 11.98
C LYS A 46 -1.11 -17.64 12.45
N VAL A 47 -2.07 -16.82 12.04
CA VAL A 47 -2.21 -15.41 12.44
C VAL A 47 -3.36 -15.28 13.43
N ALA A 48 -3.13 -14.60 14.54
CA ALA A 48 -4.19 -14.25 15.49
C ALA A 48 -5.04 -13.11 14.90
N LEU A 49 -6.28 -13.41 14.50
CA LEU A 49 -7.17 -12.46 13.83
C LEU A 49 -8.09 -11.78 14.85
N HIS A 50 -8.11 -10.45 14.84
CA HIS A 50 -8.96 -9.61 15.68
C HIS A 50 -9.97 -8.85 14.81
N ASP A 51 -11.25 -9.10 15.00
CA ASP A 51 -12.31 -8.29 14.39
C ASP A 51 -12.39 -6.94 15.12
N ALA A 52 -11.91 -5.89 14.46
CA ALA A 52 -11.87 -4.55 15.00
C ALA A 52 -11.96 -3.49 13.88
N ASP A 53 -13.01 -2.68 13.92
CA ASP A 53 -13.03 -1.44 13.16
C ASP A 53 -12.15 -0.42 13.91
N LEU A 54 -11.06 0.00 13.28
CA LEU A 54 -10.11 0.92 13.92
C LEU A 54 -10.71 2.31 14.20
N ARG A 55 -11.88 2.62 13.65
CA ARG A 55 -12.63 3.83 14.02
C ARG A 55 -13.29 3.73 15.39
N ASP A 56 -13.43 2.51 15.92
CA ASP A 56 -13.92 2.28 17.28
C ASP A 56 -12.74 2.18 18.27
N PRO A 57 -12.56 3.19 19.16
CA PRO A 57 -11.46 3.20 20.11
C PRO A 57 -11.52 2.05 21.13
N VAL A 58 -12.70 1.51 21.41
CA VAL A 58 -12.85 0.40 22.37
C VAL A 58 -12.28 -0.88 21.79
N GLY A 59 -12.62 -1.20 20.54
CA GLY A 59 -12.08 -2.36 19.84
C GLY A 59 -10.57 -2.29 19.69
N VAL A 60 -10.03 -1.12 19.33
CA VAL A 60 -8.57 -0.92 19.18
C VAL A 60 -7.84 -1.12 20.52
N ARG A 61 -8.33 -0.52 21.62
CA ARG A 61 -7.74 -0.71 22.96
C ARG A 61 -7.74 -2.18 23.37
N THR A 62 -8.84 -2.89 23.11
CA THR A 62 -8.96 -4.33 23.42
C THR A 62 -7.87 -5.12 22.71
N VAL A 63 -7.63 -4.88 21.41
CA VAL A 63 -6.59 -5.55 20.64
C VAL A 63 -5.19 -5.23 21.20
N ILE A 64 -4.88 -3.96 21.42
CA ILE A 64 -3.58 -3.52 21.92
C ILE A 64 -3.30 -4.11 23.32
N GLN A 65 -4.28 -4.08 24.21
CA GLN A 65 -4.14 -4.63 25.57
C GLN A 65 -3.97 -6.16 25.58
N ALA A 66 -4.71 -6.85 24.72
CA ALA A 66 -4.64 -8.31 24.64
C ALA A 66 -3.33 -8.81 24.01
N PHE A 67 -2.87 -8.17 22.93
CA PHE A 67 -1.74 -8.66 22.16
C PHE A 67 -0.39 -8.05 22.61
N GLN A 68 -0.37 -6.83 23.14
CA GLN A 68 0.84 -6.12 23.60
C GLN A 68 1.94 -6.11 22.52
N PRO A 69 1.72 -5.51 21.34
CA PRO A 69 2.66 -5.60 20.22
C PRO A 69 3.98 -4.90 20.52
N GLU A 70 5.08 -5.50 20.03
CA GLU A 70 6.42 -4.90 20.01
C GLU A 70 6.64 -4.11 18.70
N ARG A 71 5.95 -4.51 17.62
CA ARG A 71 5.96 -3.81 16.33
C ARG A 71 4.56 -3.71 15.77
N ILE A 72 4.25 -2.59 15.15
CA ILE A 72 2.97 -2.36 14.47
C ILE A 72 3.25 -1.87 13.06
N PHE A 73 2.64 -2.54 12.08
CA PHE A 73 2.54 -2.06 10.71
C PHE A 73 1.13 -1.54 10.47
N HIS A 74 0.99 -0.21 10.39
CA HIS A 74 -0.31 0.42 10.19
C HIS A 74 -0.64 0.55 8.71
N LEU A 75 -1.28 -0.48 8.15
CA LEU A 75 -1.62 -0.60 6.73
C LEU A 75 -3.12 -0.40 6.46
N ALA A 76 -3.96 -0.48 7.49
CA ALA A 76 -5.41 -0.34 7.34
C ALA A 76 -5.78 1.06 6.83
N ALA A 77 -6.35 1.11 5.64
CA ALA A 77 -6.82 2.35 5.02
C ALA A 77 -7.89 2.07 3.95
N GLN A 78 -8.75 3.05 3.67
CA GLN A 78 -9.41 3.16 2.39
C GLN A 78 -8.36 3.68 1.40
N SER A 79 -7.87 2.83 0.47
CA SER A 79 -6.71 3.11 -0.38
C SER A 79 -7.05 3.32 -1.86
N TYR A 80 -8.31 3.11 -2.27
CA TYR A 80 -8.73 3.30 -3.63
C TYR A 80 -9.05 4.78 -3.89
N VAL A 81 -8.15 5.47 -4.60
CA VAL A 81 -8.23 6.92 -4.85
C VAL A 81 -9.57 7.32 -5.47
N HIS A 82 -10.07 6.55 -6.46
CA HIS A 82 -11.34 6.88 -7.13
C HIS A 82 -12.53 6.88 -6.15
N ALA A 83 -12.59 5.91 -5.21
CA ALA A 83 -13.64 5.87 -4.20
C ALA A 83 -13.58 7.07 -3.25
N SER A 84 -12.41 7.68 -3.03
CA SER A 84 -12.29 8.84 -2.16
C SER A 84 -13.02 10.08 -2.70
N TRP A 85 -13.20 10.18 -4.01
CA TRP A 85 -14.01 11.25 -4.62
C TRP A 85 -15.52 11.05 -4.39
N ALA A 86 -15.96 9.79 -4.40
CA ALA A 86 -17.37 9.48 -4.15
C ALA A 86 -17.74 9.57 -2.66
N SER A 87 -16.79 9.27 -1.76
CA SER A 87 -17.02 9.23 -0.31
C SER A 87 -15.85 9.86 0.46
N PRO A 88 -15.65 11.19 0.35
CA PRO A 88 -14.51 11.87 0.96
C PRO A 88 -14.54 11.81 2.50
N ALA A 89 -15.70 12.02 3.12
CA ALA A 89 -15.82 12.00 4.58
C ALA A 89 -15.53 10.60 5.16
N GLU A 90 -15.98 9.54 4.48
CA GLU A 90 -15.68 8.15 4.87
C GLU A 90 -14.17 7.87 4.76
N THR A 91 -13.53 8.30 3.67
CA THR A 91 -12.09 8.13 3.46
C THR A 91 -11.29 8.85 4.55
N LEU A 92 -11.60 10.11 4.84
CA LEU A 92 -10.94 10.89 5.88
C LEU A 92 -11.15 10.25 7.26
N SER A 93 -12.38 9.89 7.59
CA SER A 93 -12.70 9.25 8.86
C SER A 93 -11.98 7.90 9.02
N THR A 94 -12.04 7.05 7.98
CA THR A 94 -11.38 5.74 8.04
C THR A 94 -9.87 5.87 8.20
N ASN A 95 -9.20 6.74 7.46
CA ASN A 95 -7.76 6.81 7.48
C ASN A 95 -7.22 7.58 8.69
N ILE A 96 -7.82 8.74 9.01
CA ILE A 96 -7.30 9.62 10.06
C ILE A 96 -7.70 9.13 11.45
N ILE A 97 -9.00 8.86 11.69
CA ILE A 97 -9.48 8.48 13.02
C ILE A 97 -8.94 7.11 13.44
N SER A 98 -8.82 6.17 12.49
CA SER A 98 -8.20 4.87 12.78
C SER A 98 -6.77 5.00 13.31
N GLN A 99 -5.97 5.90 12.75
CA GLN A 99 -4.62 6.13 13.23
C GLN A 99 -4.59 6.82 14.59
N VAL A 100 -5.44 7.83 14.83
CA VAL A 100 -5.58 8.45 16.17
C VAL A 100 -5.88 7.38 17.21
N ASN A 101 -6.91 6.56 16.98
CA ASN A 101 -7.31 5.52 17.93
C ASN A 101 -6.20 4.50 18.18
N LEU A 102 -5.44 4.13 17.14
CA LEU A 102 -4.31 3.21 17.28
C LEU A 102 -3.19 3.82 18.14
N LEU A 103 -2.78 5.04 17.82
CA LEU A 103 -1.68 5.72 18.53
C LEU A 103 -2.05 6.01 19.99
N GLU A 104 -3.29 6.45 20.24
CA GLU A 104 -3.79 6.64 21.61
C GLU A 104 -3.84 5.31 22.40
N ALA A 105 -4.32 4.23 21.78
CA ALA A 105 -4.36 2.93 22.45
C ALA A 105 -2.95 2.43 22.84
N VAL A 106 -1.95 2.62 21.96
CA VAL A 106 -0.55 2.27 22.25
C VAL A 106 0.00 3.14 23.39
N ARG A 107 -0.26 4.46 23.35
CA ARG A 107 0.16 5.41 24.37
C ARG A 107 -0.47 5.12 25.74
N GLU A 108 -1.79 4.89 25.76
CA GLU A 108 -2.54 4.56 26.99
C GLU A 108 -2.11 3.21 27.60
N ALA A 109 -1.73 2.25 26.76
CA ALA A 109 -1.20 0.96 27.21
C ALA A 109 0.25 1.04 27.75
N GLY A 110 0.90 2.19 27.66
CA GLY A 110 2.27 2.40 28.12
C GLY A 110 3.33 1.61 27.35
N LEU A 111 3.06 1.29 26.06
CA LEU A 111 3.97 0.51 25.21
C LEU A 111 5.08 1.40 24.62
N THR A 112 5.95 1.94 25.47
CA THR A 112 6.97 2.93 25.10
C THR A 112 8.01 2.40 24.11
N GLU A 113 8.27 1.10 24.10
CA GLU A 113 9.25 0.45 23.21
C GLU A 113 8.62 -0.07 21.90
N CYS A 114 7.30 0.08 21.74
CA CYS A 114 6.63 -0.37 20.53
C CYS A 114 7.02 0.48 19.34
N ARG A 115 7.51 -0.16 18.26
CA ARG A 115 7.88 0.52 17.02
C ARG A 115 6.74 0.47 16.03
N ILE A 116 6.39 1.62 15.47
CA ILE A 116 5.22 1.77 14.59
C ILE A 116 5.67 2.27 13.23
N GLN A 117 5.35 1.50 12.17
CA GLN A 117 5.44 1.98 10.79
C GLN A 117 4.07 2.50 10.35
N VAL A 118 4.03 3.72 9.86
CA VAL A 118 2.84 4.35 9.26
C VAL A 118 3.00 4.33 7.75
N ALA A 119 2.11 3.63 7.07
CA ALA A 119 2.10 3.55 5.62
C ALA A 119 1.49 4.82 5.01
N GLY A 120 2.33 5.72 4.55
CA GLY A 120 1.99 6.86 3.70
C GLY A 120 1.89 6.49 2.21
N SER A 121 1.97 7.48 1.34
CA SER A 121 1.77 7.32 -0.10
C SER A 121 2.49 8.41 -0.89
N SER A 122 2.98 8.09 -2.09
CA SER A 122 3.47 9.09 -3.05
C SER A 122 2.37 10.08 -3.49
N GLU A 123 1.10 9.72 -3.36
CA GLU A 123 -0.03 10.62 -3.64
C GLU A 123 -0.04 11.86 -2.72
N GLU A 124 0.68 11.84 -1.60
CA GLU A 124 0.85 13.00 -0.70
C GLU A 124 1.55 14.18 -1.40
N TYR A 125 2.47 13.89 -2.32
CA TYR A 125 3.14 14.92 -3.11
C TYR A 125 2.19 15.59 -4.11
N GLY A 126 1.20 14.85 -4.63
CA GLY A 126 0.15 15.36 -5.50
C GLY A 126 0.71 16.08 -6.72
N MET A 127 0.53 17.42 -6.81
CA MET A 127 1.05 18.22 -7.93
C MET A 127 2.57 18.33 -7.84
N VAL A 128 3.26 17.64 -8.74
CA VAL A 128 4.72 17.66 -8.88
C VAL A 128 5.07 18.29 -10.24
N PHE A 129 5.99 19.25 -10.23
CA PHE A 129 6.48 19.88 -11.45
C PHE A 129 7.68 19.14 -12.04
N PRO A 130 7.98 19.29 -13.34
CA PRO A 130 9.06 18.55 -14.01
C PRO A 130 10.44 18.67 -13.35
N ASP A 131 10.76 19.85 -12.79
CA ASP A 131 12.02 20.13 -12.09
C ASP A 131 12.07 19.59 -10.66
N GLU A 132 10.96 19.06 -10.16
CA GLU A 132 10.85 18.41 -8.85
C GLU A 132 10.96 16.87 -8.92
N THR A 133 11.28 16.31 -10.07
CA THR A 133 11.40 14.85 -10.31
C THR A 133 12.89 14.48 -10.54
N PRO A 134 13.41 13.38 -9.95
CA PRO A 134 12.71 12.43 -9.07
C PRO A 134 12.38 13.01 -7.69
N ILE A 135 11.27 12.51 -7.11
CA ILE A 135 10.62 13.08 -5.92
C ILE A 135 11.37 12.66 -4.65
N LYS A 136 11.79 13.65 -3.87
CA LYS A 136 12.45 13.49 -2.56
C LYS A 136 11.47 13.74 -1.42
N GLU A 137 11.85 13.34 -0.21
CA GLU A 137 11.05 13.60 1.00
C GLU A 137 10.87 15.09 1.30
N THR A 138 11.76 15.93 0.77
CA THR A 138 11.72 17.40 0.90
C THR A 138 10.79 18.09 -0.10
N ASN A 139 10.24 17.37 -1.09
CA ASN A 139 9.29 17.94 -2.03
C ASN A 139 8.02 18.43 -1.29
N PRO A 140 7.42 19.57 -1.70
CA PRO A 140 6.19 20.05 -1.13
C PRO A 140 5.04 19.06 -1.26
N LEU A 141 4.20 18.97 -0.23
CA LEU A 141 2.98 18.17 -0.25
C LEU A 141 1.83 19.01 -0.84
N ARG A 142 1.34 18.64 -2.03
CA ARG A 142 0.25 19.31 -2.74
C ARG A 142 -0.83 18.30 -3.15
N PRO A 143 -1.48 17.64 -2.17
CA PRO A 143 -2.39 16.51 -2.42
C PRO A 143 -3.53 16.89 -3.36
N LEU A 144 -3.87 16.02 -4.32
CA LEU A 144 -4.88 16.27 -5.34
C LEU A 144 -6.15 15.43 -5.18
N SER A 145 -6.28 14.65 -4.11
CA SER A 145 -7.45 13.81 -3.84
C SER A 145 -7.77 13.76 -2.35
N PRO A 146 -9.01 13.46 -1.95
CA PRO A 146 -9.34 13.24 -0.53
C PRO A 146 -8.50 12.11 0.12
N TYR A 147 -8.17 11.06 -0.64
CA TYR A 147 -7.23 10.02 -0.20
C TYR A 147 -5.86 10.62 0.12
N ALA A 148 -5.29 11.39 -0.80
CA ALA A 148 -3.98 12.01 -0.62
C ALA A 148 -3.96 12.95 0.61
N VAL A 149 -5.02 13.76 0.80
CA VAL A 149 -5.19 14.60 2.01
C VAL A 149 -5.18 13.75 3.28
N SER A 150 -5.89 12.60 3.27
CA SER A 150 -5.90 11.71 4.42
C SER A 150 -4.52 11.12 4.73
N LYS A 151 -3.71 10.86 3.70
CA LYS A 151 -2.34 10.34 3.86
C LYS A 151 -1.39 11.40 4.39
N VAL A 152 -1.48 12.65 3.91
CA VAL A 152 -0.75 13.79 4.51
C VAL A 152 -1.08 13.94 6.00
N ALA A 153 -2.37 13.84 6.36
CA ALA A 153 -2.78 13.92 7.77
C ALA A 153 -2.20 12.78 8.60
N GLN A 154 -2.18 11.54 8.08
CA GLN A 154 -1.57 10.39 8.75
C GLN A 154 -0.05 10.55 8.93
N ASP A 155 0.65 11.01 7.89
CA ASP A 155 2.09 11.29 7.93
C ASP A 155 2.42 12.32 9.02
N LEU A 156 1.81 13.50 8.96
CA LEU A 156 2.07 14.58 9.93
C LEU A 156 1.63 14.22 11.35
N MET A 157 0.59 13.41 11.51
CA MET A 157 0.19 12.88 12.81
C MET A 157 1.26 11.94 13.38
N GLY A 158 1.85 11.08 12.55
CA GLY A 158 2.98 10.24 12.97
C GLY A 158 4.15 11.06 13.49
N TYR A 159 4.49 12.16 12.82
CA TYR A 159 5.50 13.12 13.28
C TYR A 159 5.09 13.78 14.60
N GLN A 160 3.86 14.28 14.71
CA GLN A 160 3.38 14.95 15.91
C GLN A 160 3.40 14.02 17.14
N TYR A 161 3.00 12.74 16.99
CA TYR A 161 3.04 11.79 18.12
C TYR A 161 4.48 11.43 18.54
N HIS A 162 5.41 11.38 17.59
CA HIS A 162 6.83 11.24 17.91
C HIS A 162 7.33 12.42 18.73
N GLU A 163 7.16 13.66 18.24
CA GLU A 163 7.66 14.86 18.89
C GLU A 163 7.01 15.13 20.26
N SER A 164 5.70 14.90 20.37
CA SER A 164 4.95 15.24 21.57
C SER A 164 5.02 14.17 22.68
N TYR A 165 5.16 12.91 22.30
CA TYR A 165 5.05 11.78 23.23
C TYR A 165 6.24 10.82 23.21
N GLY A 166 7.25 11.08 22.37
CA GLY A 166 8.43 10.23 22.26
C GLY A 166 8.16 8.84 21.66
N MET A 167 7.03 8.63 20.99
CA MET A 167 6.70 7.35 20.40
C MET A 167 7.64 7.02 19.25
N PHE A 168 8.08 5.75 19.14
CA PHE A 168 8.89 5.33 18.00
C PHE A 168 8.02 5.15 16.76
N ILE A 169 8.06 6.10 15.84
CA ILE A 169 7.25 6.09 14.62
C ILE A 169 8.13 6.36 13.40
N VAL A 170 8.09 5.46 12.41
CA VAL A 170 8.69 5.67 11.09
C VAL A 170 7.57 5.85 10.06
N ARG A 171 7.66 6.93 9.28
CA ARG A 171 6.70 7.25 8.23
C ARG A 171 7.28 6.86 6.88
N THR A 172 6.54 6.09 6.09
CA THR A 172 6.98 5.67 4.76
C THR A 172 6.03 6.21 3.70
N ARG A 173 6.54 6.89 2.68
CA ARG A 173 5.80 7.31 1.51
C ARG A 173 6.10 6.35 0.36
N SER A 174 5.35 5.26 0.32
CA SER A 174 5.56 4.25 -0.72
C SER A 174 4.98 4.71 -2.04
N PHE A 175 5.77 4.52 -3.11
CA PHE A 175 5.30 4.68 -4.48
C PHE A 175 4.46 3.47 -4.89
N ASN A 176 4.00 3.41 -6.13
CA ASN A 176 3.09 2.35 -6.52
C ASN A 176 3.76 0.99 -6.34
N HIS A 177 3.01 0.04 -5.83
CA HIS A 177 3.48 -1.33 -5.68
C HIS A 177 2.40 -2.30 -6.10
N GLU A 178 2.83 -3.38 -6.76
CA GLU A 178 1.97 -4.32 -7.44
C GLU A 178 2.41 -5.76 -7.17
N GLY A 179 1.57 -6.71 -7.56
CA GLY A 179 1.82 -8.12 -7.42
C GLY A 179 0.56 -8.96 -7.20
N PRO A 180 0.70 -10.27 -7.03
CA PRO A 180 -0.40 -11.17 -6.68
C PRO A 180 -1.22 -10.66 -5.48
N ARG A 181 -2.54 -10.88 -5.46
CA ARG A 181 -3.51 -10.41 -4.44
C ARG A 181 -3.84 -8.91 -4.49
N ARG A 182 -3.26 -8.15 -5.41
CA ARG A 182 -3.68 -6.76 -5.63
C ARG A 182 -5.14 -6.74 -6.09
N GLY A 183 -5.96 -5.86 -5.50
CA GLY A 183 -7.38 -5.76 -5.84
C GLY A 183 -7.61 -5.37 -7.31
N GLU A 184 -8.64 -5.92 -7.92
CA GLU A 184 -8.99 -5.72 -9.33
C GLU A 184 -9.31 -4.28 -9.76
N VAL A 185 -9.48 -3.37 -8.82
CA VAL A 185 -9.73 -1.95 -9.07
C VAL A 185 -8.45 -1.15 -9.40
N PHE A 186 -7.28 -1.74 -9.14
CA PHE A 186 -5.98 -1.11 -9.44
C PHE A 186 -5.51 -1.49 -10.83
N VAL A 187 -4.83 -0.56 -11.51
CA VAL A 187 -4.60 -0.59 -12.95
C VAL A 187 -3.93 -1.88 -13.44
N THR A 188 -2.81 -2.29 -12.85
CA THR A 188 -2.07 -3.50 -13.24
C THR A 188 -2.92 -4.75 -13.08
N SER A 189 -3.54 -4.88 -11.91
CA SER A 189 -4.42 -5.99 -11.57
C SER A 189 -5.67 -6.02 -12.46
N ASN A 190 -6.21 -4.84 -12.80
CA ASN A 190 -7.34 -4.73 -13.69
C ASN A 190 -7.02 -5.20 -15.12
N PHE A 191 -5.86 -4.79 -15.65
CA PHE A 191 -5.42 -5.26 -16.97
C PHE A 191 -5.19 -6.78 -16.96
N ALA A 192 -4.45 -7.29 -15.99
CA ALA A 192 -4.17 -8.72 -15.85
C ALA A 192 -5.46 -9.55 -15.75
N LYS A 193 -6.45 -9.08 -14.96
CA LYS A 193 -7.75 -9.75 -14.86
C LYS A 193 -8.51 -9.74 -16.18
N GLN A 194 -8.60 -8.59 -16.87
CA GLN A 194 -9.29 -8.50 -18.17
C GLN A 194 -8.65 -9.45 -19.19
N ILE A 195 -7.31 -9.51 -19.25
CA ILE A 195 -6.57 -10.43 -20.14
C ILE A 195 -6.90 -11.89 -19.79
N ALA A 196 -6.84 -12.27 -18.53
CA ALA A 196 -7.15 -13.63 -18.10
C ALA A 196 -8.61 -14.04 -18.41
N GLU A 197 -9.57 -13.13 -18.23
CA GLU A 197 -10.98 -13.34 -18.59
C GLU A 197 -11.15 -13.55 -20.11
N ILE A 198 -10.42 -12.77 -20.93
CA ILE A 198 -10.43 -12.90 -22.41
C ILE A 198 -9.78 -14.23 -22.84
N GLU A 199 -8.64 -14.61 -22.25
CA GLU A 199 -7.98 -15.90 -22.52
C GLU A 199 -8.90 -17.09 -22.29
N LYS A 200 -9.78 -17.02 -21.29
CA LYS A 200 -10.77 -18.05 -20.98
C LYS A 200 -12.09 -17.93 -21.77
N GLY A 201 -12.20 -16.96 -22.64
CA GLY A 201 -13.42 -16.72 -23.42
C GLY A 201 -14.62 -16.21 -22.58
N LEU A 202 -14.35 -15.69 -21.38
CA LEU A 202 -15.37 -15.13 -20.47
C LEU A 202 -15.74 -13.69 -20.84
N LYS A 203 -14.94 -13.05 -21.70
CA LYS A 203 -15.11 -11.65 -22.11
C LYS A 203 -14.74 -11.48 -23.57
N GLU A 204 -15.38 -10.51 -24.23
CA GLU A 204 -14.97 -10.09 -25.59
C GLU A 204 -13.52 -9.57 -25.58
N PRO A 205 -12.77 -9.68 -26.70
CA PRO A 205 -11.38 -9.28 -26.78
C PRO A 205 -11.21 -7.74 -26.83
N VAL A 206 -11.74 -7.07 -25.80
CA VAL A 206 -11.68 -5.62 -25.63
C VAL A 206 -11.20 -5.30 -24.21
N ILE A 207 -10.11 -4.52 -24.09
CA ILE A 207 -9.62 -4.01 -22.83
C ILE A 207 -10.00 -2.54 -22.68
N HIS A 208 -10.73 -2.22 -21.61
CA HIS A 208 -11.09 -0.85 -21.26
C HIS A 208 -10.02 -0.22 -20.38
N VAL A 209 -9.51 0.95 -20.82
CA VAL A 209 -8.39 1.65 -20.19
C VAL A 209 -8.74 3.08 -19.80
N GLY A 210 -8.00 3.64 -18.82
CA GLY A 210 -7.99 5.08 -18.53
C GLY A 210 -6.86 5.80 -19.26
N ASN A 211 -6.09 6.62 -18.52
CA ASN A 211 -4.93 7.34 -19.05
C ASN A 211 -3.73 6.40 -19.20
N LEU A 212 -3.29 6.15 -20.42
CA LEU A 212 -2.14 5.32 -20.76
C LEU A 212 -0.82 6.10 -20.79
N GLU A 213 -0.88 7.45 -20.84
CA GLU A 213 0.30 8.30 -21.01
C GLU A 213 1.02 8.61 -19.67
N ALA A 214 0.37 8.36 -18.56
CA ALA A 214 0.94 8.64 -17.24
C ALA A 214 2.08 7.69 -16.90
N PHE A 215 3.11 8.24 -16.21
CA PHE A 215 4.25 7.47 -15.71
C PHE A 215 4.14 7.28 -14.20
N ARG A 216 4.39 6.06 -13.74
CA ARG A 216 4.38 5.71 -12.31
C ARG A 216 5.56 4.81 -11.97
N ASP A 217 6.18 5.08 -10.83
CA ASP A 217 7.19 4.21 -10.25
C ASP A 217 6.50 3.00 -9.61
N TYR A 218 6.84 1.81 -10.08
CA TYR A 218 6.29 0.56 -9.59
C TYR A 218 7.37 -0.30 -8.94
N THR A 219 7.02 -0.89 -7.82
CA THR A 219 7.86 -1.83 -7.06
C THR A 219 7.07 -3.10 -6.78
N ASP A 220 7.71 -4.25 -6.75
CA ASP A 220 7.06 -5.49 -6.34
C ASP A 220 6.67 -5.43 -4.85
N VAL A 221 5.50 -5.98 -4.51
CA VAL A 221 5.01 -6.01 -3.12
C VAL A 221 5.98 -6.73 -2.18
N ARG A 222 6.68 -7.76 -2.67
CA ARG A 222 7.67 -8.52 -1.89
C ARG A 222 8.87 -7.67 -1.50
N ASP A 223 9.27 -6.74 -2.35
CA ASP A 223 10.31 -5.74 -2.04
C ASP A 223 9.80 -4.69 -1.06
N ILE A 224 8.54 -4.27 -1.18
CA ILE A 224 7.92 -3.33 -0.25
C ILE A 224 7.82 -3.89 1.17
N ILE A 225 7.42 -5.16 1.33
CA ILE A 225 7.36 -5.76 2.68
C ILE A 225 8.73 -5.88 3.32
N ARG A 226 9.80 -6.18 2.55
CA ARG A 226 11.19 -6.13 3.05
C ARG A 226 11.56 -4.71 3.50
N ALA A 227 11.17 -3.69 2.71
CA ALA A 227 11.40 -2.29 3.07
C ALA A 227 10.66 -1.92 4.37
N TYR A 228 9.42 -2.33 4.55
CA TYR A 228 8.67 -2.03 5.78
C TYR A 228 9.31 -2.63 7.02
N ILE A 229 9.81 -3.87 6.95
CA ILE A 229 10.53 -4.49 8.07
C ILE A 229 11.81 -3.72 8.37
N LEU A 230 12.62 -3.43 7.35
CA LEU A 230 13.86 -2.67 7.50
C LEU A 230 13.61 -1.25 8.04
N SER A 231 12.47 -0.64 7.73
CA SER A 231 12.13 0.68 8.26
C SER A 231 12.08 0.70 9.78
N LEU A 232 11.49 -0.32 10.41
CA LEU A 232 11.43 -0.44 11.87
C LEU A 232 12.73 -0.95 12.50
N GLU A 233 13.62 -1.52 11.72
CA GLU A 233 14.91 -2.04 12.21
C GLU A 233 16.02 -1.01 12.16
N LYS A 234 16.07 -0.19 11.09
CA LYS A 234 17.23 0.63 10.77
C LYS A 234 16.96 2.11 10.61
N CYS A 235 15.69 2.53 10.41
CA CYS A 235 15.37 3.94 10.23
C CYS A 235 15.25 4.68 11.56
N GLU A 236 15.50 5.98 11.51
CA GLU A 236 15.35 6.87 12.65
C GLU A 236 13.88 7.15 12.95
N SER A 237 13.54 7.16 14.24
CA SER A 237 12.21 7.51 14.71
C SER A 237 11.87 8.97 14.40
N GLY A 238 10.60 9.24 14.07
CA GLY A 238 10.14 10.58 13.68
C GLY A 238 10.42 10.94 12.23
N GLU A 239 11.28 10.19 11.53
CA GLU A 239 11.67 10.49 10.15
C GLU A 239 10.70 9.91 9.12
N VAL A 240 10.74 10.51 7.92
CA VAL A 240 9.97 10.06 6.75
C VAL A 240 10.92 9.55 5.67
N TYR A 241 10.50 8.50 4.97
CA TYR A 241 11.30 7.85 3.92
C TYR A 241 10.45 7.52 2.71
N ASN A 242 10.92 7.89 1.52
CA ASN A 242 10.36 7.41 0.27
C ASN A 242 10.80 5.98 -0.01
N ILE A 243 9.85 5.15 -0.46
CA ILE A 243 10.10 3.77 -0.88
C ILE A 243 9.58 3.59 -2.31
N GLY A 244 10.47 3.26 -3.22
CA GLY A 244 10.16 3.05 -4.64
C GLY A 244 11.38 2.53 -5.39
N SER A 245 11.17 2.08 -6.61
CA SER A 245 12.23 1.50 -7.45
C SER A 245 13.18 2.56 -7.99
N GLY A 246 12.70 3.78 -8.21
CA GLY A 246 13.41 4.83 -8.95
C GLY A 246 13.24 4.70 -10.46
N ASN A 247 12.35 3.80 -10.92
CA ASN A 247 12.08 3.57 -12.35
C ASN A 247 10.60 3.77 -12.64
N ALA A 248 10.27 4.81 -13.38
CA ALA A 248 8.89 5.08 -13.77
C ALA A 248 8.53 4.41 -15.09
N TRP A 249 7.45 3.63 -15.07
CA TRP A 249 6.86 2.95 -16.23
C TRP A 249 5.69 3.74 -16.77
N GLN A 250 5.58 3.85 -18.09
CA GLN A 250 4.35 4.33 -18.74
C GLN A 250 3.26 3.29 -18.61
N ILE A 251 2.04 3.71 -18.32
CA ILE A 251 0.89 2.77 -18.19
C ILE A 251 0.66 1.99 -19.47
N GLY A 252 0.88 2.63 -20.64
CA GLY A 252 0.78 1.99 -21.94
C GLY A 252 1.79 0.86 -22.15
N ASP A 253 3.05 1.08 -21.76
CA ASP A 253 4.11 0.07 -21.85
C ASP A 253 3.83 -1.13 -20.94
N MET A 254 3.33 -0.85 -19.73
CA MET A 254 2.89 -1.90 -18.80
C MET A 254 1.78 -2.78 -19.41
N LEU A 255 0.79 -2.18 -20.08
CA LEU A 255 -0.25 -2.94 -20.76
C LEU A 255 0.32 -3.76 -21.91
N SER A 256 1.20 -3.18 -22.71
CA SER A 256 1.87 -3.88 -23.82
C SER A 256 2.64 -5.10 -23.32
N THR A 257 3.41 -4.95 -22.24
CA THR A 257 4.16 -6.06 -21.61
C THR A 257 3.24 -7.17 -21.12
N LEU A 258 2.10 -6.84 -20.51
CA LEU A 258 1.10 -7.85 -20.11
C LEU A 258 0.51 -8.59 -21.31
N LEU A 259 0.28 -7.88 -22.43
CA LEU A 259 -0.22 -8.48 -23.68
C LEU A 259 0.82 -9.40 -24.32
N ASP A 260 2.10 -9.07 -24.23
CA ASP A 260 3.20 -9.93 -24.73
C ASP A 260 3.29 -11.28 -23.97
N TYR A 261 2.80 -11.33 -22.73
CA TYR A 261 2.68 -12.57 -21.94
C TYR A 261 1.38 -13.35 -22.24
N SER A 262 0.53 -12.81 -23.12
CA SER A 262 -0.77 -13.37 -23.48
C SER A 262 -0.78 -13.86 -24.93
N ASN A 263 -1.67 -14.81 -25.22
CA ASN A 263 -1.89 -15.32 -26.58
C ASN A 263 -3.14 -14.72 -27.26
N VAL A 264 -3.73 -13.67 -26.66
CA VAL A 264 -4.95 -13.06 -27.20
C VAL A 264 -4.64 -11.75 -27.94
N SER A 265 -5.32 -11.54 -29.06
CA SER A 265 -5.34 -10.24 -29.73
C SER A 265 -6.53 -9.45 -29.20
N VAL A 266 -6.31 -8.24 -28.75
CA VAL A 266 -7.33 -7.41 -28.12
C VAL A 266 -7.41 -6.03 -28.77
N GLU A 267 -8.62 -5.45 -28.74
CA GLU A 267 -8.83 -4.04 -29.00
C GLU A 267 -8.68 -3.27 -27.67
N VAL A 268 -7.92 -2.15 -27.68
CA VAL A 268 -7.79 -1.26 -26.52
C VAL A 268 -8.74 -0.08 -26.71
N ARG A 269 -9.69 0.10 -25.77
CA ARG A 269 -10.67 1.20 -25.79
C ARG A 269 -10.51 2.07 -24.55
N GLN A 270 -10.37 3.37 -24.77
CA GLN A 270 -10.41 4.33 -23.68
C GLN A 270 -11.83 4.47 -23.12
N ASP A 271 -11.96 4.40 -21.80
CA ASP A 271 -13.20 4.57 -21.06
C ASP A 271 -13.15 5.87 -20.25
N PRO A 272 -13.97 6.88 -20.57
CA PRO A 272 -13.99 8.16 -19.84
C PRO A 272 -14.28 8.00 -18.34
N ALA A 273 -15.04 6.97 -17.95
CA ALA A 273 -15.34 6.71 -16.53
C ALA A 273 -14.09 6.29 -15.71
N ARG A 274 -13.00 5.91 -16.37
CA ARG A 274 -11.72 5.54 -15.77
C ARG A 274 -10.73 6.71 -15.67
N MET A 275 -11.10 7.87 -16.21
CA MET A 275 -10.27 9.08 -16.10
C MET A 275 -10.43 9.72 -14.72
N ARG A 276 -9.35 10.27 -14.19
CA ARG A 276 -9.37 11.02 -12.91
C ARG A 276 -9.65 12.49 -13.19
N PRO A 277 -10.30 13.22 -12.24
CA PRO A 277 -10.49 14.68 -12.35
C PRO A 277 -9.17 15.45 -12.43
N SER A 278 -8.12 14.95 -11.79
CA SER A 278 -6.75 15.45 -11.88
C SER A 278 -5.79 14.27 -11.92
N ASP A 279 -4.75 14.38 -12.73
CA ASP A 279 -3.70 13.35 -12.83
C ASP A 279 -2.33 14.00 -12.91
N VAL A 280 -1.33 13.36 -12.33
CA VAL A 280 0.07 13.80 -12.37
C VAL A 280 0.76 13.07 -13.52
N PRO A 281 1.40 13.76 -14.47
CA PRO A 281 2.00 13.10 -15.62
C PRO A 281 3.07 12.08 -15.25
N ARG A 282 3.94 12.39 -14.26
CA ARG A 282 5.03 11.51 -13.86
C ARG A 282 5.23 11.54 -12.35
N LEU A 283 5.24 10.36 -11.75
CA LEU A 283 5.66 10.14 -10.36
C LEU A 283 6.81 9.14 -10.37
N GLU A 284 8.00 9.60 -9.99
CA GLU A 284 9.24 8.83 -9.91
C GLU A 284 9.92 9.08 -8.58
N CYS A 285 10.32 8.02 -7.91
CA CYS A 285 10.85 8.04 -6.56
C CYS A 285 12.36 8.35 -6.52
N ASP A 286 12.77 9.25 -5.65
CA ASP A 286 14.12 9.23 -5.11
C ASP A 286 14.09 8.50 -3.76
N ALA A 287 14.53 7.25 -3.71
CA ALA A 287 14.61 6.44 -2.50
C ALA A 287 16.01 6.48 -1.85
N SER A 288 16.88 7.41 -2.24
CA SER A 288 18.29 7.44 -1.81
C SER A 288 18.44 7.57 -0.29
N LYS A 289 17.56 8.31 0.39
CA LYS A 289 17.54 8.43 1.85
C LYS A 289 17.29 7.08 2.51
N PHE A 290 16.28 6.34 2.04
CA PHE A 290 15.94 5.01 2.56
C PHE A 290 17.04 3.99 2.26
N LYS A 291 17.55 3.97 1.03
CA LYS A 291 18.66 3.10 0.62
C LYS A 291 19.89 3.32 1.47
N LYS A 292 20.26 4.58 1.74
CA LYS A 292 21.39 4.93 2.61
C LYS A 292 21.19 4.47 4.05
N ALA A 293 19.98 4.59 4.60
CA ALA A 293 19.69 4.21 5.97
C ALA A 293 19.66 2.69 6.17
N THR A 294 19.19 1.94 5.17
CA THR A 294 18.85 0.52 5.32
C THR A 294 19.73 -0.44 4.54
N GLY A 295 20.31 0.01 3.44
CA GLY A 295 20.95 -0.84 2.42
C GLY A 295 19.91 -1.55 1.53
N TRP A 296 18.64 -1.17 1.59
CA TRP A 296 17.58 -1.78 0.79
C TRP A 296 17.72 -1.42 -0.69
N GLU A 297 17.48 -2.40 -1.55
CA GLU A 297 17.32 -2.22 -2.99
C GLU A 297 16.13 -3.10 -3.44
N PRO A 298 15.36 -2.68 -4.48
CA PRO A 298 14.40 -3.57 -5.12
C PRO A 298 15.15 -4.67 -5.85
N GLU A 299 14.72 -5.91 -5.66
CA GLU A 299 15.39 -7.10 -6.24
C GLU A 299 14.58 -7.75 -7.35
N ILE A 300 13.26 -7.49 -7.39
CA ILE A 300 12.35 -8.13 -8.33
C ILE A 300 12.08 -7.20 -9.51
N PRO A 301 12.48 -7.58 -10.74
CA PRO A 301 12.12 -6.80 -11.94
C PRO A 301 10.61 -6.65 -12.09
N PHE A 302 10.15 -5.49 -12.53
CA PHE A 302 8.71 -5.24 -12.63
C PHE A 302 8.03 -6.12 -13.67
N GLU A 303 8.73 -6.56 -14.70
CA GLU A 303 8.26 -7.56 -15.68
C GLU A 303 7.89 -8.87 -15.00
N THR A 304 8.67 -9.32 -14.01
CA THR A 304 8.34 -10.50 -13.19
C THR A 304 7.05 -10.26 -12.41
N THR A 305 6.90 -9.09 -11.81
CA THR A 305 5.68 -8.69 -11.09
C THR A 305 4.44 -8.72 -11.98
N LEU A 306 4.57 -8.22 -13.22
CA LEU A 306 3.49 -8.23 -14.23
C LEU A 306 3.10 -9.67 -14.57
N LYS A 307 4.08 -10.52 -14.85
CA LYS A 307 3.84 -11.94 -15.14
C LYS A 307 3.16 -12.66 -13.99
N ASP A 308 3.68 -12.52 -12.78
CA ASP A 308 3.12 -13.15 -11.57
C ASP A 308 1.69 -12.66 -11.29
N THR A 309 1.40 -11.38 -11.58
CA THR A 309 0.05 -10.81 -11.43
C THR A 309 -0.92 -11.39 -12.47
N LEU A 310 -0.47 -11.58 -13.71
CA LEU A 310 -1.28 -12.21 -14.76
C LEU A 310 -1.57 -13.68 -14.42
N ASP A 311 -0.54 -14.43 -14.02
CA ASP A 311 -0.69 -15.84 -13.63
C ASP A 311 -1.61 -15.99 -12.40
N TYR A 312 -1.52 -15.08 -11.44
CA TYR A 312 -2.45 -15.03 -10.30
C TYR A 312 -3.91 -14.91 -10.74
N TRP A 313 -4.22 -14.07 -11.73
CA TRP A 313 -5.57 -13.90 -12.23
C TRP A 313 -6.03 -15.08 -13.11
N ARG A 314 -5.13 -15.69 -13.90
CA ARG A 314 -5.42 -16.91 -14.66
C ARG A 314 -5.93 -18.07 -13.81
N GLU A 315 -5.46 -18.15 -12.56
CA GLU A 315 -5.91 -19.16 -11.59
C GLU A 315 -7.28 -18.85 -10.97
N ARG A 316 -7.77 -17.61 -11.05
CA ARG A 316 -8.95 -17.11 -10.28
C ARG A 316 -10.15 -16.71 -11.10
N VAL A 317 -10.03 -16.55 -12.39
CA VAL A 317 -11.14 -16.25 -13.29
C VAL A 317 -11.67 -17.49 -13.98
#